data_658a6662389adf2523d45c61a95d119c
#
_entry.id   658a6662389adf2523d45c61a95d119c
#
_cell.length_a   1.000
_cell.length_b   1.000
_cell.length_c   1.000
_cell.angle_alpha   90.00
_cell.angle_beta   90.00
_cell.angle_gamma   90.00
#
_symmetry.space_group_name_H-M   'P 1'
#
loop_
_entity.id
_entity.type
_entity.pdbx_description
1 polymer ?
#
loop_
_entity_poly.entity_id
_entity_poly.type
_entity_poly.pdbx_seq_one_letter_code
_entity_poly.pdbx_strand_id
1 'polypeptide(L)'
;KASEYWLKQHQAHWLHTEVPMMSDINDWKQNLSSTEKNIIGSILKGFAQTETVVNDYWTGLVTHWFRKPEIIAMATTFGAMETIHAEAYSLLNEELGLDDFSEFLEDETTLAKIENLMDVRDSFGTERNWHEIAKSLAIFSAFTEGVNLFSSFAVLLSFKLQNKLKG
;
A
#
# COMPACT_ATOMS: atom_id res chain seq x y z
N LYS A 1 -22.36 8.72 -3.62
CA LYS A 1 -21.37 7.67 -3.24
C LYS A 1 -19.96 8.26 -3.09
N ALA A 2 -19.41 9.02 -4.08
CA ALA A 2 -18.06 9.59 -3.95
C ALA A 2 -17.90 10.42 -2.68
N SER A 3 -18.85 11.34 -2.39
CA SER A 3 -18.82 12.13 -1.17
C SER A 3 -18.95 11.32 0.13
N GLU A 4 -19.60 10.14 0.07
CA GLU A 4 -19.69 9.23 1.22
C GLU A 4 -18.33 8.55 1.50
N TYR A 5 -17.62 8.14 0.45
CA TYR A 5 -16.26 7.57 0.60
C TYR A 5 -15.27 8.63 1.06
N TRP A 6 -15.35 9.84 0.50
CA TRP A 6 -14.58 10.98 0.97
C TRP A 6 -14.77 11.22 2.47
N LEU A 7 -16.03 11.27 2.94
CA LEU A 7 -16.34 11.48 4.35
C LEU A 7 -15.82 10.33 5.24
N LYS A 8 -15.99 9.08 4.79
CA LYS A 8 -15.51 7.91 5.54
C LYS A 8 -13.99 7.92 5.72
N GLN A 9 -13.23 8.33 4.71
CA GLN A 9 -11.78 8.45 4.82
C GLN A 9 -11.39 9.52 5.85
N HIS A 10 -12.05 10.67 5.86
CA HIS A 10 -11.79 11.69 6.87
C HIS A 10 -12.17 11.24 8.29
N GLN A 11 -13.22 10.42 8.43
CA GLN A 11 -13.62 9.86 9.72
C GLN A 11 -12.68 8.76 10.23
N ALA A 12 -12.00 8.07 9.33
CA ALA A 12 -11.01 7.04 9.62
C ALA A 12 -9.56 7.57 9.57
N HIS A 13 -9.38 8.90 9.56
CA HIS A 13 -8.05 9.50 9.48
C HIS A 13 -7.19 9.13 10.70
N TRP A 14 -5.95 8.80 10.45
CA TRP A 14 -4.91 8.53 11.45
C TRP A 14 -3.56 8.99 10.92
N LEU A 15 -2.58 9.10 11.79
CA LEU A 15 -1.19 9.38 11.42
C LEU A 15 -0.29 8.23 11.81
N HIS A 16 0.74 7.96 11.03
CA HIS A 16 1.71 6.90 11.29
C HIS A 16 2.37 7.02 12.68
N THR A 17 2.50 8.25 13.20
CA THR A 17 3.04 8.51 14.55
C THR A 17 2.14 8.06 15.70
N GLU A 18 0.89 7.71 15.43
CA GLU A 18 -0.07 7.22 16.44
C GLU A 18 0.05 5.71 16.69
N VAL A 19 0.80 4.98 15.83
CA VAL A 19 0.96 3.53 15.94
C VAL A 19 2.00 3.17 16.98
N PRO A 20 1.65 2.41 18.05
CA PRO A 20 2.60 2.05 19.11
C PRO A 20 3.51 0.89 18.67
N MET A 21 4.74 1.21 18.26
CA MET A 21 5.70 0.25 17.71
C MET A 21 6.53 -0.54 18.72
N MET A 22 6.58 -0.12 19.99
CA MET A 22 7.54 -0.67 20.97
C MET A 22 7.39 -2.17 21.22
N SER A 23 6.18 -2.71 21.22
CA SER A 23 5.94 -4.15 21.38
C SER A 23 6.46 -4.93 20.18
N ASP A 24 6.26 -4.41 18.99
CA ASP A 24 6.59 -5.06 17.72
C ASP A 24 8.11 -5.04 17.50
N ILE A 25 8.79 -3.96 17.87
CA ILE A 25 10.24 -3.88 17.88
C ILE A 25 10.85 -4.94 18.83
N ASN A 26 10.26 -5.15 20.00
CA ASN A 26 10.70 -6.19 20.92
C ASN A 26 10.49 -7.60 20.35
N ASP A 27 9.32 -7.85 19.77
CA ASP A 27 9.03 -9.13 19.08
C ASP A 27 10.00 -9.36 17.93
N TRP A 28 10.25 -8.34 17.13
CA TRP A 28 11.22 -8.37 16.03
C TRP A 28 12.61 -8.78 16.49
N LYS A 29 13.07 -8.21 17.60
CA LYS A 29 14.43 -8.48 18.13
C LYS A 29 14.56 -9.86 18.77
N GLN A 30 13.53 -10.33 19.49
CA GLN A 30 13.65 -11.45 20.42
C GLN A 30 12.78 -12.68 20.09
N ASN A 31 11.62 -12.49 19.45
CA ASN A 31 10.59 -13.53 19.36
C ASN A 31 10.37 -14.08 17.96
N LEU A 32 10.97 -13.47 16.94
CA LEU A 32 10.83 -13.89 15.54
C LEU A 32 12.07 -14.68 15.07
N SER A 33 11.82 -15.78 14.38
CA SER A 33 12.84 -16.50 13.64
C SER A 33 13.31 -15.74 12.39
N SER A 34 14.45 -16.12 11.83
CA SER A 34 14.95 -15.52 10.58
C SER A 34 13.96 -15.66 9.42
N THR A 35 13.28 -16.80 9.30
CA THR A 35 12.26 -17.02 8.28
C THR A 35 11.06 -16.09 8.44
N GLU A 36 10.56 -15.92 9.67
CA GLU A 36 9.47 -15.00 9.95
C GLU A 36 9.86 -13.55 9.62
N LYS A 37 11.08 -13.14 10.01
CA LYS A 37 11.63 -11.82 9.68
C LYS A 37 11.73 -11.59 8.16
N ASN A 38 12.18 -12.57 7.41
CA ASN A 38 12.27 -12.47 5.97
C ASN A 38 10.90 -12.29 5.32
N ILE A 39 9.90 -13.07 5.75
CA ILE A 39 8.52 -12.95 5.24
C ILE A 39 7.95 -11.56 5.53
N ILE A 40 8.03 -11.12 6.78
CA ILE A 40 7.51 -9.83 7.20
C ILE A 40 8.24 -8.68 6.49
N GLY A 41 9.58 -8.75 6.44
CA GLY A 41 10.40 -7.73 5.78
C GLY A 41 10.07 -7.59 4.30
N SER A 42 9.91 -8.72 3.58
CA SER A 42 9.51 -8.70 2.17
C SER A 42 8.13 -8.06 1.97
N ILE A 43 7.16 -8.34 2.85
CA ILE A 43 5.83 -7.72 2.79
C ILE A 43 5.90 -6.21 3.03
N LEU A 44 6.59 -5.77 4.09
CA LEU A 44 6.69 -4.34 4.45
C LEU A 44 7.42 -3.52 3.37
N LYS A 45 8.50 -4.07 2.82
CA LYS A 45 9.21 -3.45 1.68
C LYS A 45 8.32 -3.37 0.44
N GLY A 46 7.54 -4.42 0.17
CA GLY A 46 6.56 -4.45 -0.92
C GLY A 46 5.50 -3.38 -0.77
N PHE A 47 4.96 -3.16 0.42
CA PHE A 47 3.99 -2.11 0.70
C PHE A 47 4.58 -0.73 0.41
N ALA A 48 5.75 -0.42 0.96
CA ALA A 48 6.40 0.88 0.75
C ALA A 48 6.57 1.24 -0.74
N GLN A 49 6.78 0.27 -1.61
CA GLN A 49 6.88 0.49 -3.07
C GLN A 49 5.51 0.63 -3.74
N THR A 50 4.52 -0.13 -3.30
CA THR A 50 3.18 -0.14 -3.92
C THR A 50 2.44 1.18 -3.70
N GLU A 51 2.51 1.76 -2.50
CA GLU A 51 1.74 2.96 -2.13
C GLU A 51 2.06 4.18 -3.01
N THR A 52 3.30 4.31 -3.46
CA THR A 52 3.68 5.41 -4.36
C THR A 52 2.99 5.30 -5.73
N VAL A 53 2.85 4.09 -6.25
CA VAL A 53 2.17 3.83 -7.53
C VAL A 53 0.66 4.03 -7.40
N VAL A 54 0.08 3.61 -6.28
CA VAL A 54 -1.36 3.79 -5.99
C VAL A 54 -1.70 5.27 -5.77
N ASN A 55 -0.81 6.03 -5.11
CA ASN A 55 -0.95 7.47 -5.01
C ASN A 55 -1.06 8.14 -6.38
N ASP A 56 -0.13 7.83 -7.29
CA ASP A 56 -0.12 8.36 -8.66
C ASP A 56 -1.37 7.96 -9.45
N TYR A 57 -1.88 6.77 -9.24
CA TYR A 57 -3.13 6.32 -9.86
C TYR A 57 -4.31 7.22 -9.46
N TRP A 58 -4.50 7.47 -8.17
CA TRP A 58 -5.59 8.31 -7.67
C TRP A 58 -5.43 9.77 -8.08
N THR A 59 -4.26 10.35 -7.87
CA THR A 59 -4.02 11.78 -8.07
C THR A 59 -3.73 12.16 -9.52
N GLY A 60 -3.06 11.30 -10.26
CA GLY A 60 -2.69 11.50 -11.65
C GLY A 60 -3.77 11.07 -12.64
N LEU A 61 -4.20 9.81 -12.60
CA LEU A 61 -5.11 9.25 -13.61
C LEU A 61 -6.58 9.51 -13.30
N VAL A 62 -7.04 9.13 -12.11
CA VAL A 62 -8.47 9.24 -11.76
C VAL A 62 -8.94 10.69 -11.79
N THR A 63 -8.17 11.63 -11.29
CA THR A 63 -8.50 13.05 -11.37
C THR A 63 -8.50 13.60 -12.79
N HIS A 64 -7.74 13.01 -13.71
CA HIS A 64 -7.78 13.36 -15.12
C HIS A 64 -9.02 12.84 -15.84
N TRP A 65 -9.40 11.60 -15.57
CA TRP A 65 -10.55 10.98 -16.22
C TRP A 65 -11.89 11.55 -15.73
N PHE A 66 -11.99 11.91 -14.48
CA PHE A 66 -13.23 12.37 -13.86
C PHE A 66 -13.12 13.82 -13.41
N ARG A 67 -14.03 14.66 -13.94
CA ARG A 67 -14.04 16.11 -13.67
C ARG A 67 -15.10 16.56 -12.68
N LYS A 68 -15.88 15.63 -12.13
CA LYS A 68 -16.87 15.96 -11.09
C LYS A 68 -16.17 16.29 -9.79
N PRO A 69 -16.49 17.45 -9.15
CA PRO A 69 -15.79 17.89 -7.93
C PRO A 69 -15.79 16.85 -6.81
N GLU A 70 -16.89 16.12 -6.64
CA GLU A 70 -17.00 15.07 -5.63
C GLU A 70 -16.10 13.84 -5.89
N ILE A 71 -15.81 13.53 -7.16
CA ILE A 71 -14.88 12.46 -7.52
C ILE A 71 -13.44 12.94 -7.35
N ILE A 72 -13.14 14.16 -7.76
CA ILE A 72 -11.82 14.78 -7.54
C ILE A 72 -11.52 14.84 -6.04
N ALA A 73 -12.46 15.31 -5.22
CA ALA A 73 -12.29 15.39 -3.77
C ALA A 73 -12.01 14.00 -3.16
N MET A 74 -12.76 12.97 -3.57
CA MET A 74 -12.53 11.60 -3.13
C MET A 74 -11.15 11.09 -3.55
N ALA A 75 -10.79 11.22 -4.82
CA ALA A 75 -9.54 10.70 -5.36
C ALA A 75 -8.31 11.39 -4.74
N THR A 76 -8.34 12.70 -4.55
CA THR A 76 -7.26 13.43 -3.89
C THR A 76 -7.14 13.07 -2.41
N THR A 77 -8.25 12.79 -1.74
CA THR A 77 -8.21 12.30 -0.35
C THR A 77 -7.63 10.89 -0.28
N PHE A 78 -8.01 10.00 -1.20
CA PHE A 78 -7.41 8.66 -1.27
C PHE A 78 -5.90 8.76 -1.50
N GLY A 79 -5.46 9.54 -2.49
CA GLY A 79 -4.03 9.77 -2.69
C GLY A 79 -3.31 10.36 -1.46
N ALA A 80 -3.96 11.24 -0.71
CA ALA A 80 -3.39 11.75 0.55
C ALA A 80 -3.26 10.64 1.62
N MET A 81 -4.19 9.68 1.67
CA MET A 81 -4.06 8.52 2.58
C MET A 81 -2.89 7.64 2.18
N GLU A 82 -2.63 7.44 0.88
CA GLU A 82 -1.48 6.65 0.41
C GLU A 82 -0.13 7.27 0.83
N THR A 83 -0.05 8.60 0.97
CA THR A 83 1.16 9.23 1.54
C THR A 83 1.34 8.89 3.02
N ILE A 84 0.26 8.80 3.79
CA ILE A 84 0.31 8.39 5.21
C ILE A 84 0.71 6.91 5.32
N HIS A 85 0.19 6.05 4.43
CA HIS A 85 0.57 4.64 4.37
C HIS A 85 2.05 4.49 4.03
N ALA A 86 2.54 5.20 3.01
CA ALA A 86 3.94 5.18 2.62
C ALA A 86 4.87 5.61 3.76
N GLU A 87 4.53 6.67 4.49
CA GLU A 87 5.27 7.12 5.68
C GLU A 87 5.21 6.09 6.81
N ALA A 88 4.06 5.44 7.01
CA ALA A 88 3.91 4.39 8.02
C ALA A 88 4.82 3.20 7.71
N TYR A 89 4.83 2.72 6.47
CA TYR A 89 5.70 1.61 6.07
C TYR A 89 7.17 2.00 6.04
N SER A 90 7.50 3.24 5.70
CA SER A 90 8.86 3.76 5.78
C SER A 90 9.36 3.75 7.23
N LEU A 91 8.57 4.28 8.16
CA LEU A 91 8.89 4.25 9.59
C LEU A 91 9.04 2.83 10.11
N LEU A 92 8.13 1.91 9.73
CA LEU A 92 8.22 0.49 10.08
C LEU A 92 9.52 -0.15 9.60
N ASN A 93 9.88 0.07 8.34
CA ASN A 93 11.12 -0.46 7.78
C ASN A 93 12.34 0.11 8.50
N GLU A 94 12.37 1.40 8.79
CA GLU A 94 13.47 2.05 9.52
C GLU A 94 13.62 1.50 10.95
N GLU A 95 12.53 1.45 11.71
CA GLU A 95 12.52 0.98 13.11
C GLU A 95 12.90 -0.51 13.25
N LEU A 96 12.64 -1.31 12.22
CA LEU A 96 12.99 -2.72 12.16
C LEU A 96 14.37 -2.97 11.54
N GLY A 97 15.07 -1.92 11.06
CA GLY A 97 16.35 -2.04 10.37
C GLY A 97 16.25 -2.70 9.00
N LEU A 98 15.17 -2.42 8.27
CA LEU A 98 14.86 -2.94 6.93
C LEU A 98 15.03 -1.86 5.84
N ASP A 99 15.86 -0.87 6.08
CA ASP A 99 16.14 0.26 5.19
C ASP A 99 16.98 -0.10 3.95
N ASP A 100 17.67 -1.25 3.98
CA ASP A 100 18.35 -1.77 2.80
C ASP A 100 17.38 -2.57 1.91
N PHE A 101 17.11 -2.04 0.72
CA PHE A 101 16.25 -2.64 -0.28
C PHE A 101 17.01 -3.40 -1.39
N SER A 102 18.34 -3.49 -1.32
CA SER A 102 19.17 -4.09 -2.39
C SER A 102 18.78 -5.54 -2.67
N GLU A 103 18.79 -6.41 -1.66
CA GLU A 103 18.37 -7.82 -1.81
C GLU A 103 16.90 -7.97 -2.24
N PHE A 104 16.03 -7.07 -1.75
CA PHE A 104 14.61 -7.08 -2.11
C PHE A 104 14.39 -6.78 -3.59
N LEU A 105 15.17 -5.85 -4.16
CA LEU A 105 15.11 -5.49 -5.58
C LEU A 105 15.88 -6.48 -6.48
N GLU A 106 16.69 -7.37 -5.93
CA GLU A 106 17.33 -8.48 -6.67
C GLU A 106 16.40 -9.70 -6.81
N ASP A 107 15.33 -9.79 -6.01
CA ASP A 107 14.34 -10.87 -6.16
C ASP A 107 13.50 -10.67 -7.43
N GLU A 108 13.69 -11.54 -8.41
CA GLU A 108 13.02 -11.43 -9.72
C GLU A 108 11.49 -11.39 -9.62
N THR A 109 10.90 -12.10 -8.66
CA THR A 109 9.45 -12.16 -8.49
C THR A 109 8.92 -10.84 -7.94
N THR A 110 9.63 -10.27 -6.99
CA THR A 110 9.30 -8.98 -6.37
C THR A 110 9.46 -7.85 -7.37
N LEU A 111 10.59 -7.81 -8.06
CA LEU A 111 10.84 -6.80 -9.09
C LEU A 111 9.78 -6.87 -10.20
N ALA A 112 9.48 -8.07 -10.70
CA ALA A 112 8.45 -8.26 -11.72
C ALA A 112 7.05 -7.79 -11.29
N LYS A 113 6.69 -7.91 -10.00
CA LYS A 113 5.41 -7.38 -9.48
C LYS A 113 5.38 -5.85 -9.51
N ILE A 114 6.46 -5.21 -9.08
CA ILE A 114 6.56 -3.75 -9.04
C ILE A 114 6.56 -3.20 -10.48
N GLU A 115 7.40 -3.75 -11.34
CA GLU A 115 7.48 -3.36 -12.76
C GLU A 115 6.14 -3.54 -13.46
N ASN A 116 5.45 -4.66 -13.26
CA ASN A 116 4.14 -4.91 -13.84
C ASN A 116 3.10 -3.87 -13.37
N LEU A 117 3.13 -3.49 -12.10
CA LEU A 117 2.21 -2.47 -11.58
C LEU A 117 2.51 -1.09 -12.18
N MET A 118 3.78 -0.75 -12.33
CA MET A 118 4.22 0.50 -12.98
C MET A 118 3.86 0.50 -14.47
N ASP A 119 4.12 -0.59 -15.18
CA ASP A 119 3.79 -0.75 -16.61
C ASP A 119 2.28 -0.66 -16.83
N VAL A 120 1.49 -1.29 -15.96
CA VAL A 120 0.03 -1.19 -16.00
C VAL A 120 -0.41 0.26 -15.81
N ARG A 121 0.11 0.97 -14.80
CA ARG A 121 -0.17 2.39 -14.57
C ARG A 121 0.19 3.22 -15.82
N ASP A 122 1.37 3.03 -16.37
CA ASP A 122 1.91 3.81 -17.47
C ASP A 122 1.22 3.48 -18.81
N SER A 123 0.60 2.30 -18.92
CA SER A 123 -0.19 1.90 -20.11
C SER A 123 -1.51 2.66 -20.22
N PHE A 124 -2.01 3.25 -19.14
CA PHE A 124 -3.25 4.02 -19.15
C PHE A 124 -2.98 5.48 -19.48
N GLY A 125 -3.54 5.94 -20.60
CA GLY A 125 -3.48 7.36 -20.97
C GLY A 125 -4.45 8.22 -20.17
N THR A 126 -4.22 9.52 -20.20
CA THR A 126 -5.12 10.52 -19.60
C THR A 126 -6.41 10.75 -20.41
N GLU A 127 -6.49 10.21 -21.62
CA GLU A 127 -7.68 10.28 -22.46
C GLU A 127 -8.80 9.40 -21.91
N ARG A 128 -10.05 9.84 -22.08
CA ARG A 128 -11.23 9.08 -21.63
C ARG A 128 -11.54 7.92 -22.58
N ASN A 129 -11.00 6.76 -22.24
CA ASN A 129 -11.42 5.49 -22.81
C ASN A 129 -12.10 4.66 -21.72
N TRP A 130 -13.42 4.49 -21.80
CA TRP A 130 -14.18 3.79 -20.76
C TRP A 130 -13.77 2.33 -20.56
N HIS A 131 -13.31 1.67 -21.60
CA HIS A 131 -12.82 0.30 -21.50
C HIS A 131 -11.51 0.25 -20.69
N GLU A 132 -10.56 1.14 -20.99
CA GLU A 132 -9.29 1.23 -20.26
C GLU A 132 -9.50 1.69 -18.82
N ILE A 133 -10.40 2.65 -18.59
CA ILE A 133 -10.77 3.08 -17.23
C ILE A 133 -11.35 1.92 -16.42
N ALA A 134 -12.28 1.15 -16.99
CA ALA A 134 -12.86 0.00 -16.30
C ALA A 134 -11.83 -1.09 -16.02
N LYS A 135 -10.92 -1.35 -16.96
CA LYS A 135 -9.81 -2.29 -16.80
C LYS A 135 -8.86 -1.83 -15.69
N SER A 136 -8.48 -0.55 -15.66
CA SER A 136 -7.59 -0.02 -14.63
C SER A 136 -8.22 -0.10 -13.24
N LEU A 137 -9.50 0.26 -13.11
CA LEU A 137 -10.25 0.13 -11.87
C LEU A 137 -10.28 -1.33 -11.37
N ALA A 138 -10.47 -2.29 -12.28
CA ALA A 138 -10.43 -3.70 -11.92
C ALA A 138 -9.04 -4.12 -11.42
N ILE A 139 -7.98 -3.68 -12.10
CA ILE A 139 -6.60 -4.02 -11.70
C ILE A 139 -6.25 -3.39 -10.36
N PHE A 140 -6.42 -2.08 -10.20
CA PHE A 140 -6.05 -1.40 -8.97
C PHE A 140 -6.96 -1.74 -7.80
N SER A 141 -8.28 -1.76 -7.98
CA SER A 141 -9.21 -2.00 -6.86
C SER A 141 -9.37 -3.48 -6.52
N ALA A 142 -9.46 -4.37 -7.52
CA ALA A 142 -9.71 -5.78 -7.25
C ALA A 142 -8.41 -6.58 -7.04
N PHE A 143 -7.40 -6.37 -7.86
CA PHE A 143 -6.17 -7.16 -7.76
C PHE A 143 -5.14 -6.52 -6.84
N THR A 144 -4.85 -5.23 -6.97
CA THR A 144 -3.84 -4.57 -6.13
C THR A 144 -4.35 -4.44 -4.70
N GLU A 145 -5.47 -3.75 -4.50
CA GLU A 145 -6.05 -3.53 -3.18
C GLU A 145 -6.76 -4.77 -2.64
N GLY A 146 -7.59 -5.41 -3.45
CA GLY A 146 -8.44 -6.51 -3.01
C GLY A 146 -7.70 -7.84 -2.80
N VAL A 147 -6.78 -8.22 -3.67
CA VAL A 147 -6.08 -9.50 -3.58
C VAL A 147 -4.69 -9.35 -2.97
N ASN A 148 -3.83 -8.52 -3.56
CA ASN A 148 -2.42 -8.45 -3.16
C ASN A 148 -2.26 -7.86 -1.75
N LEU A 149 -2.90 -6.72 -1.48
CA LEU A 149 -2.83 -6.06 -0.18
C LEU A 149 -3.47 -6.92 0.92
N PHE A 150 -4.72 -7.39 0.73
CA PHE A 150 -5.41 -8.19 1.74
C PHE A 150 -4.75 -9.54 2.02
N SER A 151 -4.15 -10.21 1.03
CA SER A 151 -3.41 -11.44 1.27
C SER A 151 -2.17 -11.19 2.13
N SER A 152 -1.48 -10.08 1.89
CA SER A 152 -0.32 -9.67 2.69
C SER A 152 -0.71 -9.33 4.13
N PHE A 153 -1.81 -8.59 4.32
CA PHE A 153 -2.36 -8.36 5.66
C PHE A 153 -2.79 -9.64 6.37
N ALA A 154 -3.38 -10.61 5.66
CA ALA A 154 -3.73 -11.89 6.25
C ALA A 154 -2.51 -12.62 6.80
N VAL A 155 -1.37 -12.57 6.10
CA VAL A 155 -0.10 -13.12 6.58
C VAL A 155 0.36 -12.36 7.83
N LEU A 156 0.45 -11.02 7.79
CA LEU A 156 0.89 -10.22 8.95
C LEU A 156 -0.04 -10.43 10.16
N LEU A 157 -1.35 -10.38 9.98
CA LEU A 157 -2.32 -10.59 11.05
C LEU A 157 -2.28 -12.01 11.63
N SER A 158 -1.78 -13.01 10.89
CA SER A 158 -1.62 -14.37 11.42
C SER A 158 -0.64 -14.44 12.58
N PHE A 159 0.32 -13.52 12.66
CA PHE A 159 1.27 -13.43 13.78
C PHE A 159 0.57 -13.01 15.09
N LYS A 160 -0.50 -12.22 15.02
CA LYS A 160 -1.32 -11.89 16.21
C LYS A 160 -1.95 -13.13 16.84
N LEU A 161 -2.33 -14.13 16.05
CA LEU A 161 -2.84 -15.42 16.56
C LEU A 161 -1.76 -16.20 17.33
N GLN A 162 -0.49 -15.93 17.04
CA GLN A 162 0.66 -16.49 17.73
C GLN A 162 1.17 -15.59 18.87
N ASN A 163 0.42 -14.56 19.22
CA ASN A 163 0.76 -13.57 20.25
C ASN A 163 2.03 -12.75 19.92
N LYS A 164 2.32 -12.54 18.63
CA LYS A 164 3.44 -11.74 18.09
C LYS A 164 2.92 -10.57 17.28
N LEU A 165 3.67 -9.48 17.18
CA LEU A 165 3.39 -8.29 16.35
C LEU A 165 1.95 -7.79 16.52
N LYS A 166 1.64 -7.23 17.68
CA LYS A 166 0.27 -6.85 18.07
C LYS A 166 -0.10 -5.41 17.74
N GLY A 167 0.88 -4.60 17.44
CA GLY A 167 0.74 -3.18 17.08
C GLY A 167 0.10 -2.90 15.72
#